data_866eac5bf03c1a26be9c521680769912
#
_entry.id   866eac5bf03c1a26be9c521680769912
#
_cell.length_a   1.000
_cell.length_b   1.000
_cell.length_c   1.000
_cell.angle_alpha   90.00
_cell.angle_beta   90.00
_cell.angle_gamma   90.00
#
_symmetry.space_group_name_H-M   'P 1'
#
loop_
_entity.id
_entity.type
_entity.pdbx_description
1 polymer ?
#
loop_
_entity_poly.entity_id
_entity_poly.type
_entity_poly.pdbx_seq_one_letter_code
_entity_poly.pdbx_strand_id
1 'polypeptide(L)'
;WKANMLLDDGGDLTALMHKEYKDMLKLIKGVSEETTTGVKALKKMESNKILLVPAINVNDSVTKSKFDNLYGCRESLVDGIKRATDVMMSGKVAIVAGFGDVGKGSAASLRQSGARVMVTEADPICALQAAMEGYEVVLMDEAIKDADIVVTATGNKDIVTADHMRKMKDRSILCNIGHFDNEIQVEALKNYKWSEVKPQVHEIEFPDKKRIILLAEGRLVNLGCATGHPSFVMSASFTNQVIAQIELWNNSDKYEKKVYVLPKHLDEKVARLHLDKVG
;
A
#
# COMPACT_ATOMS: atom_id res chain seq x y z
N TRP A 1 30.40 4.52 -9.30
CA TRP A 1 29.37 5.40 -8.75
C TRP A 1 29.54 5.52 -7.23
N LYS A 2 29.46 6.72 -6.68
CA LYS A 2 29.57 6.98 -5.25
C LYS A 2 28.38 7.84 -4.83
N ALA A 3 27.40 7.22 -4.18
CA ALA A 3 26.26 7.93 -3.61
C ALA A 3 26.67 8.58 -2.28
N ASN A 4 26.02 9.68 -1.94
CA ASN A 4 26.14 10.34 -0.63
C ASN A 4 24.78 10.57 0.06
N MET A 5 23.70 10.17 -0.60
CA MET A 5 22.34 10.14 -0.09
C MET A 5 21.63 8.88 -0.63
N LEU A 6 20.65 8.38 0.10
CA LEU A 6 19.76 7.31 -0.35
C LEU A 6 18.32 7.80 -0.32
N LEU A 7 17.56 7.43 -1.33
CA LEU A 7 16.10 7.47 -1.36
C LEU A 7 15.62 6.05 -1.60
N ASP A 8 14.75 5.56 -0.73
CA ASP A 8 14.29 4.18 -0.77
C ASP A 8 12.76 4.12 -0.69
N ASP A 9 12.20 3.06 -1.22
CA ASP A 9 10.77 2.76 -1.22
C ASP A 9 10.56 1.26 -0.96
N GLY A 10 10.52 0.91 0.31
CA GLY A 10 10.40 -0.47 0.79
C GLY A 10 11.60 -0.97 1.59
N GLY A 11 12.69 -0.21 1.64
CA GLY A 11 13.87 -0.53 2.46
C GLY A 11 14.87 -1.49 1.83
N ASP A 12 14.64 -1.95 0.60
CA ASP A 12 15.49 -2.95 -0.06
C ASP A 12 16.87 -2.41 -0.40
N LEU A 13 16.96 -1.19 -0.95
CA LEU A 13 18.23 -0.54 -1.24
C LEU A 13 19.02 -0.31 0.04
N THR A 14 18.38 0.17 1.09
CA THR A 14 19.01 0.41 2.38
C THR A 14 19.51 -0.91 2.99
N ALA A 15 18.73 -1.97 2.93
CA ALA A 15 19.12 -3.30 3.42
C ALA A 15 20.32 -3.84 2.63
N LEU A 16 20.30 -3.73 1.31
CA LEU A 16 21.40 -4.14 0.43
C LEU A 16 22.70 -3.39 0.78
N MET A 17 22.61 -2.07 0.94
CA MET A 17 23.76 -1.24 1.31
C MET A 17 24.36 -1.64 2.66
N HIS A 18 23.51 -1.96 3.66
CA HIS A 18 23.95 -2.41 4.97
C HIS A 18 24.56 -3.82 4.96
N LYS A 19 24.11 -4.67 4.05
CA LYS A 19 24.59 -6.05 3.94
C LYS A 19 25.88 -6.15 3.14
N GLU A 20 25.92 -5.54 1.97
CA GLU A 20 26.97 -5.79 0.96
C GLU A 20 27.93 -4.60 0.74
N TYR A 21 27.49 -3.38 1.06
CA TYR A 21 28.24 -2.15 0.73
C TYR A 21 28.47 -1.25 1.95
N LYS A 22 28.77 -1.83 3.11
CA LYS A 22 28.94 -1.11 4.38
C LYS A 22 29.98 0.02 4.32
N ASP A 23 31.05 -0.15 3.54
CA ASP A 23 32.07 0.89 3.42
C ASP A 23 31.57 2.12 2.69
N MET A 24 30.61 1.98 1.79
CA MET A 24 29.97 3.11 1.11
C MET A 24 29.08 3.92 2.04
N LEU A 25 28.51 3.29 3.07
CA LEU A 25 27.66 3.99 4.06
C LEU A 25 28.40 5.09 4.82
N LYS A 26 29.74 5.05 4.89
CA LYS A 26 30.56 6.12 5.46
C LYS A 26 30.42 7.45 4.70
N LEU A 27 30.02 7.40 3.43
CA LEU A 27 29.81 8.57 2.57
C LEU A 27 28.35 9.03 2.54
N ILE A 28 27.44 8.19 3.05
CA ILE A 28 26.00 8.44 3.02
C ILE A 28 25.61 9.32 4.20
N LYS A 29 25.05 10.50 3.93
CA LYS A 29 24.55 11.45 4.93
C LYS A 29 23.24 11.02 5.57
N GLY A 30 22.46 10.22 4.87
CA GLY A 30 21.19 9.67 5.36
C GLY A 30 20.34 9.04 4.27
N VAL A 31 19.25 8.48 4.69
CA VAL A 31 18.22 7.86 3.83
C VAL A 31 16.88 8.50 4.08
N SER A 32 16.08 8.71 3.04
CA SER A 32 14.66 9.01 3.14
C SER A 32 13.85 7.84 2.61
N GLU A 33 12.83 7.42 3.39
CA GLU A 33 12.02 6.22 3.12
C GLU A 33 10.57 6.60 2.83
N GLU A 34 10.05 6.11 1.72
CA GLU A 34 8.73 6.45 1.19
C GLU A 34 7.59 5.70 1.85
N THR A 35 7.76 4.41 2.20
CA THR A 35 6.61 3.55 2.46
C THR A 35 6.66 2.84 3.80
N THR A 36 5.48 2.46 4.30
CA THR A 36 5.29 1.78 5.59
C THR A 36 6.19 0.55 5.75
N THR A 37 6.39 -0.23 4.69
CA THR A 37 7.22 -1.44 4.72
C THR A 37 8.68 -1.12 5.00
N GLY A 38 9.23 -0.14 4.30
CA GLY A 38 10.61 0.29 4.51
C GLY A 38 10.79 0.92 5.89
N VAL A 39 9.81 1.69 6.37
CA VAL A 39 9.83 2.24 7.74
C VAL A 39 9.89 1.12 8.78
N LYS A 40 9.10 0.04 8.62
CA LYS A 40 9.16 -1.13 9.51
C LYS A 40 10.55 -1.79 9.47
N ALA A 41 11.15 -1.92 8.28
CA ALA A 41 12.49 -2.47 8.11
C ALA A 41 13.55 -1.59 8.80
N LEU A 42 13.51 -0.26 8.58
CA LEU A 42 14.42 0.70 9.22
C LEU A 42 14.29 0.70 10.76
N LYS A 43 13.08 0.70 11.31
CA LYS A 43 12.83 0.61 12.76
C LYS A 43 13.38 -0.71 13.34
N LYS A 44 13.26 -1.82 12.60
CA LYS A 44 13.88 -3.09 12.99
C LYS A 44 15.40 -3.02 12.97
N MET A 45 15.99 -2.36 11.97
CA MET A 45 17.44 -2.14 11.91
C MET A 45 17.92 -1.25 13.05
N GLU A 46 17.17 -0.21 13.40
CA GLU A 46 17.45 0.66 14.55
C GLU A 46 17.40 -0.11 15.88
N SER A 47 16.31 -0.87 16.13
CA SER A 47 16.15 -1.66 17.36
C SER A 47 17.25 -2.71 17.53
N ASN A 48 17.73 -3.28 16.43
CA ASN A 48 18.84 -4.23 16.41
C ASN A 48 20.24 -3.54 16.42
N LYS A 49 20.29 -2.20 16.46
CA LYS A 49 21.53 -1.39 16.44
C LYS A 49 22.40 -1.65 15.20
N ILE A 50 21.79 -2.00 14.09
CA ILE A 50 22.49 -2.24 12.82
C ILE A 50 22.29 -1.11 11.79
N LEU A 51 21.41 -0.14 12.06
CA LEU A 51 21.26 1.04 11.23
C LEU A 51 22.51 1.92 11.34
N LEU A 52 23.18 2.18 10.23
CA LEU A 52 24.49 2.86 10.20
C LEU A 52 24.43 4.32 9.73
N VAL A 53 23.26 4.79 9.32
CA VAL A 53 23.00 6.15 8.84
C VAL A 53 21.71 6.69 9.44
N PRO A 54 21.53 8.01 9.56
CA PRO A 54 20.25 8.58 9.93
C PRO A 54 19.21 8.31 8.84
N ALA A 55 17.96 8.12 9.24
CA ALA A 55 16.84 7.86 8.33
C ALA A 55 15.68 8.80 8.61
N ILE A 56 15.12 9.43 7.58
CA ILE A 56 13.85 10.16 7.67
C ILE A 56 12.74 9.30 7.09
N ASN A 57 11.79 8.97 7.94
CA ASN A 57 10.54 8.32 7.59
C ASN A 57 9.60 9.36 6.98
N VAL A 58 9.54 9.41 5.67
CA VAL A 58 8.65 10.30 4.91
C VAL A 58 7.20 9.77 4.95
N ASN A 59 7.02 8.45 5.02
CA ASN A 59 5.68 7.85 5.04
C ASN A 59 4.79 8.42 6.14
N ASP A 60 5.34 8.68 7.33
CA ASP A 60 4.56 9.14 8.48
C ASP A 60 4.43 10.68 8.54
N SER A 61 4.96 11.42 7.56
CA SER A 61 4.58 12.82 7.35
C SER A 61 3.08 12.90 7.05
N VAL A 62 2.36 13.85 7.65
CA VAL A 62 0.90 13.95 7.49
C VAL A 62 0.53 14.23 6.03
N THR A 63 1.30 15.11 5.36
CA THR A 63 1.11 15.41 3.93
C THR A 63 1.49 14.27 2.99
N LYS A 64 2.09 13.18 3.51
CA LYS A 64 2.30 11.93 2.77
C LYS A 64 1.22 10.90 3.12
N SER A 65 1.17 10.42 4.35
CA SER A 65 0.28 9.30 4.73
C SER A 65 -1.20 9.61 4.58
N LYS A 66 -1.62 10.83 4.93
CA LYS A 66 -3.03 11.23 4.84
C LYS A 66 -3.43 11.73 3.45
N PHE A 67 -2.49 11.82 2.52
CA PHE A 67 -2.70 12.21 1.13
C PHE A 67 -2.47 11.03 0.19
N ASP A 68 -1.24 10.54 0.04
CA ASP A 68 -0.86 9.42 -0.81
C ASP A 68 -1.63 8.15 -0.43
N ASN A 69 -1.42 7.65 0.79
CA ASN A 69 -2.01 6.38 1.21
C ASN A 69 -3.54 6.45 1.29
N LEU A 70 -4.11 7.59 1.66
CA LEU A 70 -5.55 7.76 1.81
C LEU A 70 -6.21 8.20 0.49
N TYR A 71 -5.90 9.41 0.03
CA TYR A 71 -6.54 9.98 -1.17
C TYR A 71 -6.04 9.32 -2.46
N GLY A 72 -4.76 8.97 -2.52
CA GLY A 72 -4.21 8.24 -3.66
C GLY A 72 -4.89 6.91 -3.89
N CYS A 73 -5.07 6.10 -2.84
CA CYS A 73 -5.80 4.84 -2.94
C CYS A 73 -7.30 5.04 -3.19
N ARG A 74 -7.90 6.12 -2.66
CA ARG A 74 -9.30 6.48 -2.95
C ARG A 74 -9.54 6.68 -4.45
N GLU A 75 -8.62 7.35 -5.14
CA GLU A 75 -8.72 7.56 -6.59
C GLU A 75 -8.32 6.30 -7.37
N SER A 76 -7.20 5.68 -7.04
CA SER A 76 -6.55 4.69 -7.90
C SER A 76 -7.08 3.27 -7.77
N LEU A 77 -7.70 2.87 -6.64
CA LEU A 77 -8.24 1.51 -6.49
C LEU A 77 -9.37 1.25 -7.49
N VAL A 78 -10.41 2.07 -7.46
CA VAL A 78 -11.58 1.87 -8.31
C VAL A 78 -11.22 2.11 -9.77
N ASP A 79 -10.29 3.02 -10.07
CA ASP A 79 -9.75 3.19 -11.42
C ASP A 79 -9.09 1.89 -11.92
N GLY A 80 -8.25 1.26 -11.10
CA GLY A 80 -7.61 -0.02 -11.43
C GLY A 80 -8.63 -1.14 -11.70
N ILE A 81 -9.61 -1.31 -10.82
CA ILE A 81 -10.65 -2.34 -10.96
C ILE A 81 -11.50 -2.08 -12.22
N LYS A 82 -11.92 -0.84 -12.47
CA LYS A 82 -12.76 -0.48 -13.64
C LYS A 82 -12.01 -0.68 -14.96
N ARG A 83 -10.76 -0.23 -15.06
CA ARG A 83 -9.93 -0.44 -16.25
C ARG A 83 -9.67 -1.93 -16.50
N ALA A 84 -9.50 -2.71 -15.43
CA ALA A 84 -9.29 -4.14 -15.53
C ALA A 84 -10.54 -4.87 -16.04
N THR A 85 -11.72 -4.55 -15.52
CA THR A 85 -12.89 -5.45 -15.61
C THR A 85 -14.12 -4.81 -16.24
N ASP A 86 -14.18 -3.49 -16.36
CA ASP A 86 -15.39 -2.75 -16.78
C ASP A 86 -16.63 -3.08 -15.91
N VAL A 87 -16.42 -3.52 -14.68
CA VAL A 87 -17.51 -3.93 -13.78
C VAL A 87 -18.28 -2.73 -13.23
N MET A 88 -19.59 -2.87 -13.15
CA MET A 88 -20.44 -1.92 -12.42
C MET A 88 -20.28 -2.14 -10.91
N MET A 89 -19.83 -1.12 -10.18
CA MET A 89 -19.61 -1.21 -8.73
C MET A 89 -20.89 -1.17 -7.92
N SER A 90 -21.91 -0.43 -8.40
CA SER A 90 -23.17 -0.29 -7.70
C SER A 90 -23.82 -1.65 -7.41
N GLY A 91 -24.22 -1.83 -6.14
CA GLY A 91 -24.87 -3.04 -5.66
C GLY A 91 -23.94 -4.22 -5.37
N LYS A 92 -22.66 -4.15 -5.76
CA LYS A 92 -21.69 -5.19 -5.42
C LYS A 92 -21.39 -5.23 -3.93
N VAL A 93 -21.14 -6.42 -3.42
CA VAL A 93 -20.61 -6.63 -2.07
C VAL A 93 -19.09 -6.64 -2.17
N ALA A 94 -18.44 -5.71 -1.48
CA ALA A 94 -16.99 -5.60 -1.47
C ALA A 94 -16.43 -5.80 -0.06
N ILE A 95 -15.38 -6.61 0.06
CA ILE A 95 -14.59 -6.73 1.29
C ILE A 95 -13.29 -5.96 1.09
N VAL A 96 -12.96 -5.10 2.06
CA VAL A 96 -11.65 -4.47 2.19
C VAL A 96 -10.96 -5.05 3.41
N ALA A 97 -9.87 -5.77 3.18
CA ALA A 97 -9.05 -6.32 4.25
C ALA A 97 -7.99 -5.30 4.65
N GLY A 98 -8.10 -4.78 5.87
CA GLY A 98 -7.30 -3.70 6.44
C GLY A 98 -8.04 -2.36 6.45
N PHE A 99 -7.92 -1.60 7.54
CA PHE A 99 -8.52 -0.27 7.70
C PHE A 99 -7.51 0.78 8.20
N GLY A 100 -6.24 0.63 7.80
CA GLY A 100 -5.24 1.70 7.81
C GLY A 100 -5.57 2.78 6.76
N ASP A 101 -4.66 3.71 6.49
CA ASP A 101 -4.92 4.79 5.53
C ASP A 101 -5.29 4.28 4.13
N VAL A 102 -4.59 3.26 3.64
CA VAL A 102 -4.89 2.59 2.36
C VAL A 102 -6.30 1.98 2.36
N GLY A 103 -6.63 1.21 3.40
CA GLY A 103 -7.94 0.58 3.55
C GLY A 103 -9.07 1.58 3.67
N LYS A 104 -8.89 2.68 4.42
CA LYS A 104 -9.86 3.78 4.56
C LYS A 104 -10.15 4.43 3.21
N GLY A 105 -9.11 4.77 2.44
CA GLY A 105 -9.27 5.31 1.09
C GLY A 105 -10.00 4.35 0.18
N SER A 106 -9.61 3.09 0.19
CA SER A 106 -10.20 2.02 -0.62
C SER A 106 -11.68 1.78 -0.31
N ALA A 107 -12.02 1.65 0.98
CA ALA A 107 -13.40 1.44 1.42
C ALA A 107 -14.30 2.64 1.06
N ALA A 108 -13.80 3.87 1.25
CA ALA A 108 -14.53 5.08 0.88
C ALA A 108 -14.81 5.13 -0.62
N SER A 109 -13.83 4.82 -1.46
CA SER A 109 -13.94 4.79 -2.93
C SER A 109 -14.99 3.80 -3.42
N LEU A 110 -14.95 2.58 -2.91
CA LEU A 110 -15.93 1.53 -3.23
C LEU A 110 -17.35 1.93 -2.80
N ARG A 111 -17.50 2.47 -1.58
CA ARG A 111 -18.79 2.94 -1.08
C ARG A 111 -19.34 4.11 -1.91
N GLN A 112 -18.51 5.09 -2.26
CA GLN A 112 -18.89 6.21 -3.13
C GLN A 112 -19.32 5.75 -4.53
N SER A 113 -18.75 4.65 -5.01
CA SER A 113 -19.14 4.02 -6.28
C SER A 113 -20.41 3.16 -6.18
N GLY A 114 -21.06 3.11 -5.00
CA GLY A 114 -22.32 2.40 -4.76
C GLY A 114 -22.18 0.94 -4.33
N ALA A 115 -20.99 0.48 -3.98
CA ALA A 115 -20.79 -0.85 -3.41
C ALA A 115 -21.23 -0.89 -1.94
N ARG A 116 -21.69 -2.06 -1.50
CA ARG A 116 -21.89 -2.40 -0.08
C ARG A 116 -20.56 -2.91 0.46
N VAL A 117 -19.93 -2.11 1.31
CA VAL A 117 -18.57 -2.39 1.76
C VAL A 117 -18.56 -2.98 3.16
N MET A 118 -17.91 -4.13 3.30
CA MET A 118 -17.53 -4.75 4.57
C MET A 118 -16.02 -4.59 4.78
N VAL A 119 -15.59 -4.51 6.03
CA VAL A 119 -14.20 -4.37 6.42
C VAL A 119 -13.79 -5.54 7.30
N THR A 120 -12.61 -6.10 7.07
CA THR A 120 -11.96 -7.03 8.00
C THR A 120 -10.68 -6.39 8.52
N GLU A 121 -10.49 -6.40 9.84
CA GLU A 121 -9.38 -5.71 10.49
C GLU A 121 -8.98 -6.43 11.80
N ALA A 122 -7.69 -6.60 12.00
CA ALA A 122 -7.14 -7.23 13.20
C ALA A 122 -6.88 -6.24 14.34
N ASP A 123 -6.57 -4.97 14.00
CA ASP A 123 -6.38 -3.91 14.99
C ASP A 123 -7.73 -3.42 15.50
N PRO A 124 -8.02 -3.57 16.82
CA PRO A 124 -9.32 -3.19 17.37
C PRO A 124 -9.62 -1.69 17.28
N ILE A 125 -8.60 -0.84 17.24
CA ILE A 125 -8.78 0.61 17.07
C ILE A 125 -9.23 0.91 15.64
N CYS A 126 -8.56 0.35 14.64
CA CYS A 126 -8.94 0.50 13.24
C CYS A 126 -10.32 -0.15 12.95
N ALA A 127 -10.61 -1.30 13.54
CA ALA A 127 -11.92 -1.96 13.44
C ALA A 127 -13.03 -1.08 14.03
N LEU A 128 -12.80 -0.47 15.20
CA LEU A 128 -13.76 0.46 15.81
C LEU A 128 -13.96 1.71 14.94
N GLN A 129 -12.89 2.24 14.33
CA GLN A 129 -13.01 3.37 13.39
C GLN A 129 -13.86 2.98 12.17
N ALA A 130 -13.68 1.78 11.61
CA ALA A 130 -14.51 1.29 10.51
C ALA A 130 -15.99 1.24 10.90
N ALA A 131 -16.31 0.71 12.09
CA ALA A 131 -17.67 0.68 12.60
C ALA A 131 -18.26 2.09 12.81
N MET A 132 -17.47 3.04 13.34
CA MET A 132 -17.92 4.44 13.52
C MET A 132 -18.15 5.14 12.19
N GLU A 133 -17.46 4.76 11.13
CA GLU A 133 -17.69 5.26 9.77
C GLU A 133 -18.86 4.56 9.05
N GLY A 134 -19.54 3.61 9.73
CA GLY A 134 -20.73 2.91 9.24
C GLY A 134 -20.42 1.76 8.28
N TYR A 135 -19.23 1.17 8.38
CA TYR A 135 -18.93 -0.10 7.72
C TYR A 135 -19.29 -1.28 8.62
N GLU A 136 -19.74 -2.36 8.00
CA GLU A 136 -19.87 -3.63 8.68
C GLU A 136 -18.49 -4.25 8.87
N VAL A 137 -18.10 -4.52 10.12
CA VAL A 137 -16.83 -5.18 10.44
C VAL A 137 -17.08 -6.67 10.59
N VAL A 138 -16.37 -7.46 9.81
CA VAL A 138 -16.64 -8.90 9.64
C VAL A 138 -15.37 -9.74 9.76
N LEU A 139 -15.55 -11.05 9.96
CA LEU A 139 -14.47 -12.02 9.81
C LEU A 139 -14.36 -12.46 8.33
N MET A 140 -13.14 -12.53 7.80
CA MET A 140 -12.90 -12.94 6.41
C MET A 140 -13.53 -14.29 6.11
N ASP A 141 -13.33 -15.28 6.99
CA ASP A 141 -13.84 -16.65 6.81
C ASP A 141 -15.34 -16.74 6.64
N GLU A 142 -16.10 -15.83 7.24
CA GLU A 142 -17.55 -15.80 7.20
C GLU A 142 -18.09 -15.03 5.99
N ALA A 143 -17.46 -13.90 5.67
CA ALA A 143 -17.94 -12.96 4.67
C ALA A 143 -17.47 -13.25 3.24
N ILE A 144 -16.34 -13.93 3.07
CA ILE A 144 -15.69 -14.13 1.77
C ILE A 144 -16.60 -14.79 0.73
N LYS A 145 -17.50 -15.67 1.17
CA LYS A 145 -18.47 -16.38 0.30
C LYS A 145 -19.54 -15.46 -0.30
N ASP A 146 -19.76 -14.30 0.30
CA ASP A 146 -20.79 -13.34 -0.12
C ASP A 146 -20.24 -12.18 -0.93
N ALA A 147 -18.91 -12.09 -1.03
CA ALA A 147 -18.21 -11.00 -1.72
C ALA A 147 -18.17 -11.16 -3.24
N ASP A 148 -18.46 -10.07 -3.94
CA ASP A 148 -18.27 -9.93 -5.38
C ASP A 148 -16.85 -9.36 -5.69
N ILE A 149 -16.31 -8.55 -4.77
CA ILE A 149 -14.99 -7.92 -4.88
C ILE A 149 -14.27 -8.08 -3.54
N VAL A 150 -13.02 -8.55 -3.58
CA VAL A 150 -12.15 -8.65 -2.40
C VAL A 150 -10.87 -7.87 -2.67
N VAL A 151 -10.55 -6.95 -1.76
CA VAL A 151 -9.37 -6.08 -1.84
C VAL A 151 -8.52 -6.27 -0.59
N THR A 152 -7.24 -6.58 -0.75
CA THR A 152 -6.29 -6.61 0.37
C THR A 152 -5.51 -5.30 0.46
N ALA A 153 -5.33 -4.78 1.68
CA ALA A 153 -4.75 -3.47 1.98
C ALA A 153 -4.03 -3.45 3.35
N THR A 154 -3.41 -4.56 3.76
CA THR A 154 -2.92 -4.73 5.14
C THR A 154 -1.43 -4.51 5.31
N GLY A 155 -0.65 -4.68 4.25
CA GLY A 155 0.81 -4.74 4.34
C GLY A 155 1.32 -5.96 5.14
N ASN A 156 0.54 -7.06 5.18
CA ASN A 156 0.91 -8.34 5.77
C ASN A 156 0.79 -9.44 4.72
N LYS A 157 1.21 -10.65 5.05
CA LYS A 157 1.14 -11.80 4.16
C LYS A 157 -0.07 -12.70 4.46
N ASP A 158 -0.48 -13.50 3.47
CA ASP A 158 -1.45 -14.58 3.61
C ASP A 158 -2.83 -14.11 4.15
N ILE A 159 -3.27 -12.92 3.75
CA ILE A 159 -4.56 -12.37 4.16
C ILE A 159 -5.71 -13.08 3.46
N VAL A 160 -5.57 -13.32 2.15
CA VAL A 160 -6.49 -14.17 1.40
C VAL A 160 -5.78 -15.49 1.09
N THR A 161 -6.21 -16.54 1.78
CA THR A 161 -5.64 -17.88 1.67
C THR A 161 -6.28 -18.69 0.53
N ALA A 162 -5.68 -19.84 0.22
CA ALA A 162 -6.26 -20.79 -0.73
C ALA A 162 -7.67 -21.23 -0.33
N ASP A 163 -7.94 -21.40 0.97
CA ASP A 163 -9.27 -21.77 1.47
C ASP A 163 -10.29 -20.66 1.29
N HIS A 164 -9.87 -19.40 1.50
CA HIS A 164 -10.71 -18.24 1.19
C HIS A 164 -11.08 -18.22 -0.29
N MET A 165 -10.11 -18.37 -1.19
CA MET A 165 -10.34 -18.35 -2.64
C MET A 165 -11.26 -19.48 -3.10
N ARG A 166 -11.20 -20.66 -2.48
CA ARG A 166 -12.14 -21.76 -2.76
C ARG A 166 -13.59 -21.42 -2.35
N LYS A 167 -13.77 -20.58 -1.32
CA LYS A 167 -15.10 -20.16 -0.83
C LYS A 167 -15.68 -18.97 -1.59
N MET A 168 -14.87 -18.22 -2.35
CA MET A 168 -15.34 -17.06 -3.11
C MET A 168 -16.42 -17.42 -4.12
N LYS A 169 -17.25 -16.45 -4.47
CA LYS A 169 -18.25 -16.61 -5.54
C LYS A 169 -17.60 -16.87 -6.89
N ASP A 170 -18.32 -17.56 -7.77
CA ASP A 170 -17.94 -17.64 -9.18
C ASP A 170 -17.81 -16.25 -9.78
N ARG A 171 -16.69 -16.01 -10.50
CA ARG A 171 -16.33 -14.75 -11.13
C ARG A 171 -16.24 -13.54 -10.20
N SER A 172 -16.04 -13.75 -8.91
CA SER A 172 -15.67 -12.67 -8.01
C SER A 172 -14.28 -12.14 -8.33
N ILE A 173 -14.08 -10.86 -8.06
CA ILE A 173 -12.83 -10.14 -8.33
C ILE A 173 -11.97 -10.15 -7.08
N LEU A 174 -10.70 -10.52 -7.24
CA LEU A 174 -9.69 -10.51 -6.18
C LEU A 174 -8.53 -9.62 -6.61
N CYS A 175 -8.18 -8.64 -5.77
CA CYS A 175 -7.06 -7.75 -6.05
C CYS A 175 -6.38 -7.28 -4.75
N ASN A 176 -5.16 -6.79 -4.91
CA ASN A 176 -4.36 -6.23 -3.84
C ASN A 176 -4.00 -4.77 -4.14
N ILE A 177 -4.06 -3.92 -3.13
CA ILE A 177 -3.54 -2.54 -3.17
C ILE A 177 -2.55 -2.28 -2.03
N GLY A 178 -2.30 -3.29 -1.18
CA GLY A 178 -1.23 -3.26 -0.19
C GLY A 178 0.15 -3.45 -0.86
N HIS A 179 1.19 -3.04 -0.15
CA HIS A 179 2.55 -3.01 -0.71
C HIS A 179 3.08 -4.38 -1.16
N PHE A 180 2.72 -5.45 -0.44
CA PHE A 180 3.23 -6.79 -0.74
C PHE A 180 2.33 -7.57 -1.69
N ASP A 181 2.95 -8.26 -2.65
CA ASP A 181 2.30 -9.17 -3.58
C ASP A 181 1.90 -10.52 -2.94
N ASN A 182 2.33 -10.77 -1.70
CA ASN A 182 2.05 -11.98 -0.93
C ASN A 182 0.89 -11.84 0.07
N GLU A 183 0.13 -10.76 0.03
CA GLU A 183 -1.13 -10.63 0.79
C GLU A 183 -2.16 -11.68 0.33
N ILE A 184 -2.13 -12.03 -0.94
CA ILE A 184 -2.91 -13.11 -1.54
C ILE A 184 -2.00 -14.31 -1.76
N GLN A 185 -2.41 -15.50 -1.34
CA GLN A 185 -1.66 -16.75 -1.57
C GLN A 185 -1.72 -17.19 -3.04
N VAL A 186 -1.20 -16.36 -3.94
CA VAL A 186 -1.19 -16.63 -5.39
C VAL A 186 -0.44 -17.92 -5.74
N GLU A 187 0.62 -18.24 -4.98
CA GLU A 187 1.38 -19.47 -5.15
C GLU A 187 0.51 -20.74 -5.08
N ALA A 188 -0.55 -20.70 -4.26
CA ALA A 188 -1.49 -21.82 -4.13
C ALA A 188 -2.36 -22.03 -5.38
N LEU A 189 -2.38 -21.07 -6.29
CA LEU A 189 -3.13 -21.13 -7.53
C LEU A 189 -2.33 -21.67 -8.73
N LYS A 190 -1.02 -21.91 -8.59
CA LYS A 190 -0.12 -22.28 -9.69
C LYS A 190 -0.57 -23.53 -10.47
N ASN A 191 -1.20 -24.48 -9.78
CA ASN A 191 -1.64 -25.73 -10.38
C ASN A 191 -3.06 -25.67 -10.98
N TYR A 192 -3.73 -24.53 -10.88
CA TYR A 192 -5.03 -24.32 -11.50
C TYR A 192 -4.87 -23.82 -12.94
N LYS A 193 -5.96 -23.86 -13.69
CA LYS A 193 -5.95 -23.34 -15.05
C LYS A 193 -6.07 -21.83 -15.03
N TRP A 194 -5.06 -21.15 -15.56
CA TRP A 194 -5.01 -19.72 -15.76
C TRP A 194 -5.39 -19.37 -17.19
N SER A 195 -6.25 -18.38 -17.35
CA SER A 195 -6.61 -17.81 -18.64
C SER A 195 -6.47 -16.29 -18.57
N GLU A 196 -5.50 -15.75 -19.29
CA GLU A 196 -5.37 -14.29 -19.40
C GLU A 196 -6.49 -13.75 -20.31
N VAL A 197 -7.43 -13.01 -19.73
CA VAL A 197 -8.55 -12.40 -20.44
C VAL A 197 -8.11 -11.14 -21.20
N LYS A 198 -7.25 -10.37 -20.55
CA LYS A 198 -6.49 -9.25 -21.10
C LYS A 198 -5.29 -8.99 -20.20
N PRO A 199 -4.31 -8.15 -20.62
CA PRO A 199 -3.11 -7.90 -19.80
C PRO A 199 -3.45 -7.59 -18.35
N GLN A 200 -2.80 -8.30 -17.41
CA GLN A 200 -2.97 -8.17 -15.95
C GLN A 200 -4.34 -8.62 -15.39
N VAL A 201 -5.17 -9.29 -16.20
CA VAL A 201 -6.48 -9.82 -15.78
C VAL A 201 -6.54 -11.31 -16.07
N HIS A 202 -6.54 -12.12 -15.02
CA HIS A 202 -6.52 -13.57 -15.12
C HIS A 202 -7.79 -14.18 -14.54
N GLU A 203 -8.43 -15.06 -15.31
CA GLU A 203 -9.47 -15.97 -14.84
C GLU A 203 -8.80 -17.26 -14.37
N ILE A 204 -9.03 -17.65 -13.11
CA ILE A 204 -8.47 -18.85 -12.49
C ILE A 204 -9.58 -19.87 -12.32
N GLU A 205 -9.53 -20.99 -13.04
CA GLU A 205 -10.54 -22.06 -12.98
C GLU A 205 -10.16 -23.10 -11.94
N PHE A 206 -11.04 -23.32 -10.96
CA PHE A 206 -10.94 -24.37 -9.95
C PHE A 206 -11.43 -25.72 -10.47
N PRO A 207 -11.12 -26.84 -9.79
CA PRO A 207 -11.53 -28.19 -10.23
C PRO A 207 -13.05 -28.37 -10.36
N ASP A 208 -13.85 -27.66 -9.56
CA ASP A 208 -15.31 -27.65 -9.58
C ASP A 208 -15.91 -26.73 -10.68
N LYS A 209 -15.08 -26.20 -11.57
CA LYS A 209 -15.41 -25.27 -12.65
C LYS A 209 -15.75 -23.85 -12.21
N LYS A 210 -15.75 -23.56 -10.91
CA LYS A 210 -15.82 -22.21 -10.41
C LYS A 210 -14.57 -21.42 -10.88
N ARG A 211 -14.74 -20.13 -11.10
CA ARG A 211 -13.66 -19.24 -11.52
C ARG A 211 -13.60 -18.00 -10.61
N ILE A 212 -12.44 -17.48 -10.40
CA ILE A 212 -12.22 -16.15 -9.83
C ILE A 212 -11.44 -15.29 -10.81
N ILE A 213 -11.58 -13.98 -10.70
CA ILE A 213 -10.85 -13.01 -11.51
C ILE A 213 -9.77 -12.39 -10.63
N LEU A 214 -8.51 -12.74 -10.90
CA LEU A 214 -7.35 -12.19 -10.20
C LEU A 214 -6.76 -11.03 -11.00
N LEU A 215 -6.63 -9.87 -10.37
CA LEU A 215 -6.05 -8.69 -10.99
C LEU A 215 -4.58 -8.52 -10.64
N ALA A 216 -3.78 -8.08 -11.63
CA ALA A 216 -2.35 -7.81 -11.51
C ALA A 216 -1.54 -8.96 -10.87
N GLU A 217 -2.04 -10.21 -10.98
CA GLU A 217 -1.41 -11.40 -10.37
C GLU A 217 -1.16 -11.26 -8.86
N GLY A 218 -2.01 -10.49 -8.15
CA GLY A 218 -1.86 -10.21 -6.72
C GLY A 218 -0.91 -9.04 -6.39
N ARG A 219 -0.26 -8.45 -7.39
CA ARG A 219 0.50 -7.20 -7.24
C ARG A 219 -0.43 -5.99 -7.10
N LEU A 220 0.14 -4.82 -6.86
CA LEU A 220 -0.61 -3.56 -6.74
C LEU A 220 -1.53 -3.31 -7.96
N VAL A 221 -2.84 -3.41 -7.74
CA VAL A 221 -3.85 -3.30 -8.81
C VAL A 221 -3.86 -1.94 -9.49
N ASN A 222 -3.62 -0.88 -8.73
CA ASN A 222 -3.58 0.49 -9.25
C ASN A 222 -2.40 0.75 -10.19
N LEU A 223 -1.29 0.05 -10.02
CA LEU A 223 -0.11 0.13 -10.89
C LEU A 223 -0.20 -0.90 -12.03
N GLY A 224 -0.61 -2.13 -11.73
CA GLY A 224 -0.69 -3.19 -12.72
C GLY A 224 -1.83 -3.01 -13.73
N CYS A 225 -2.98 -2.50 -13.29
CA CYS A 225 -4.17 -2.36 -14.13
C CYS A 225 -4.52 -0.91 -14.51
N ALA A 226 -3.83 0.08 -13.93
CA ALA A 226 -4.07 1.50 -14.20
C ALA A 226 -2.75 2.29 -14.21
N THR A 227 -2.82 3.57 -13.86
CA THR A 227 -1.68 4.51 -13.91
C THR A 227 -1.16 4.92 -12.53
N GLY A 228 -1.60 4.24 -11.46
CA GLY A 228 -1.24 4.56 -10.08
C GLY A 228 -1.97 5.78 -9.53
N HIS A 229 -1.37 6.40 -8.51
CA HIS A 229 -1.96 7.58 -7.89
C HIS A 229 -1.91 8.83 -8.78
N PRO A 230 -2.86 9.76 -8.62
CA PRO A 230 -2.84 11.03 -9.33
C PRO A 230 -1.58 11.85 -9.07
N SER A 231 -1.11 12.56 -10.10
CA SER A 231 0.14 13.35 -10.02
C SER A 231 0.14 14.39 -8.90
N PHE A 232 -1.00 14.97 -8.58
CA PHE A 232 -1.10 15.98 -7.53
C PHE A 232 -0.80 15.38 -6.14
N VAL A 233 -1.35 14.21 -5.82
CA VAL A 233 -1.09 13.56 -4.54
C VAL A 233 0.36 13.05 -4.46
N MET A 234 0.90 12.53 -5.56
CA MET A 234 2.30 12.12 -5.63
C MET A 234 3.26 13.30 -5.53
N SER A 235 2.85 14.49 -6.00
CA SER A 235 3.63 15.72 -5.80
C SER A 235 3.85 16.03 -4.31
N ALA A 236 2.86 15.78 -3.45
CA ALA A 236 3.03 15.94 -2.00
C ALA A 236 4.07 14.96 -1.44
N SER A 237 4.00 13.68 -1.83
CA SER A 237 4.98 12.66 -1.42
C SER A 237 6.39 13.00 -1.88
N PHE A 238 6.57 13.36 -3.16
CA PHE A 238 7.88 13.68 -3.71
C PHE A 238 8.46 14.98 -3.13
N THR A 239 7.63 15.96 -2.82
CA THR A 239 8.07 17.17 -2.12
C THR A 239 8.57 16.86 -0.72
N ASN A 240 7.89 15.95 0.01
CA ASN A 240 8.38 15.44 1.28
C ASN A 240 9.76 14.78 1.14
N GLN A 241 9.95 13.93 0.11
CA GLN A 241 11.24 13.30 -0.17
C GLN A 241 12.34 14.33 -0.43
N VAL A 242 12.07 15.30 -1.29
CA VAL A 242 13.05 16.37 -1.60
C VAL A 242 13.41 17.16 -0.34
N ILE A 243 12.44 17.55 0.47
CA ILE A 243 12.66 18.28 1.72
C ILE A 243 13.45 17.43 2.72
N ALA A 244 13.14 16.15 2.85
CA ALA A 244 13.88 15.22 3.70
C ALA A 244 15.35 15.08 3.26
N GLN A 245 15.58 14.97 1.95
CA GLN A 245 16.93 14.92 1.39
C GLN A 245 17.72 16.22 1.67
N ILE A 246 17.09 17.38 1.49
CA ILE A 246 17.70 18.69 1.79
C ILE A 246 18.02 18.81 3.28
N GLU A 247 17.10 18.38 4.15
CA GLU A 247 17.30 18.39 5.59
C GLU A 247 18.51 17.53 6.00
N LEU A 248 18.57 16.29 5.53
CA LEU A 248 19.69 15.40 5.80
C LEU A 248 21.00 15.91 5.19
N TRP A 249 20.95 16.53 4.01
CA TRP A 249 22.14 17.08 3.37
C TRP A 249 22.77 18.20 4.20
N ASN A 250 21.94 19.12 4.69
CA ASN A 250 22.40 20.32 5.38
C ASN A 250 22.68 20.09 6.88
N ASN A 251 22.03 19.13 7.49
CA ASN A 251 21.97 18.97 8.95
C ASN A 251 22.26 17.53 9.41
N SER A 252 22.92 16.68 8.61
CA SER A 252 23.17 15.27 8.96
C SER A 252 23.90 15.07 10.30
N ASP A 253 24.72 16.02 10.69
CA ASP A 253 25.46 16.05 11.95
C ASP A 253 24.57 16.22 13.19
N LYS A 254 23.33 16.69 13.00
CA LYS A 254 22.33 16.83 14.05
C LYS A 254 21.50 15.55 14.30
N TYR A 255 21.64 14.57 13.40
CA TYR A 255 20.87 13.34 13.41
C TYR A 255 21.74 12.15 13.80
N GLU A 256 21.33 11.44 14.85
CA GLU A 256 21.93 10.15 15.19
C GLU A 256 21.48 9.07 14.20
N LYS A 257 22.09 7.88 14.27
CA LYS A 257 21.73 6.71 13.46
C LYS A 257 20.40 6.09 13.94
N LYS A 258 19.32 6.84 13.73
CA LYS A 258 17.94 6.53 14.15
C LYS A 258 16.96 6.86 13.05
N VAL A 259 15.72 6.41 13.23
CA VAL A 259 14.60 6.74 12.34
C VAL A 259 13.85 7.95 12.91
N TYR A 260 13.74 8.99 12.12
CA TYR A 260 13.06 10.24 12.46
C TYR A 260 11.86 10.45 11.56
N VAL A 261 10.84 11.12 12.04
CA VAL A 261 9.76 11.70 11.20
C VAL A 261 10.21 13.08 10.76
N LEU A 262 9.79 13.50 9.57
CA LEU A 262 10.07 14.86 9.08
C LEU A 262 9.58 15.90 10.09
N PRO A 263 10.41 16.88 10.47
CA PRO A 263 9.99 17.93 11.39
C PRO A 263 8.70 18.62 10.95
N LYS A 264 7.77 18.87 11.89
CA LYS A 264 6.44 19.37 11.60
C LYS A 264 6.43 20.64 10.72
N HIS A 265 7.34 21.57 10.95
CA HIS A 265 7.41 22.81 10.16
C HIS A 265 7.77 22.56 8.69
N LEU A 266 8.48 21.45 8.39
CA LEU A 266 8.80 21.02 7.03
C LEU A 266 7.60 20.33 6.37
N ASP A 267 6.85 19.50 7.11
CA ASP A 267 5.60 18.91 6.65
C ASP A 267 4.56 20.00 6.34
N GLU A 268 4.42 21.01 7.22
CA GLU A 268 3.60 22.20 6.96
C GLU A 268 4.05 23.01 5.73
N LYS A 269 5.35 23.06 5.45
CA LYS A 269 5.87 23.67 4.23
C LYS A 269 5.39 22.94 2.98
N VAL A 270 5.37 21.61 3.00
CA VAL A 270 4.80 20.80 1.90
C VAL A 270 3.33 21.17 1.69
N ALA A 271 2.53 21.23 2.78
CA ALA A 271 1.13 21.61 2.70
C ALA A 271 0.92 23.00 2.07
N ARG A 272 1.68 24.00 2.49
CA ARG A 272 1.59 25.37 1.93
C ARG A 272 1.88 25.41 0.44
N LEU A 273 2.95 24.74 -0.01
CA LEU A 273 3.33 24.68 -1.42
C LEU A 273 2.25 24.06 -2.32
N HIS A 274 1.44 23.15 -1.77
CA HIS A 274 0.34 22.51 -2.49
C HIS A 274 -0.97 23.28 -2.36
N LEU A 275 -1.24 23.88 -1.20
CA LEU A 275 -2.45 24.68 -0.95
C LEU A 275 -2.56 25.85 -1.94
N ASP A 276 -1.46 26.51 -2.25
CA ASP A 276 -1.40 27.59 -3.25
C ASP A 276 -1.83 27.17 -4.66
N LYS A 277 -1.96 25.86 -4.93
CA LYS A 277 -2.36 25.32 -6.25
C LYS A 277 -3.83 24.92 -6.33
N VAL A 278 -4.50 24.81 -5.19
CA VAL A 278 -5.91 24.38 -5.12
C VAL A 278 -6.85 25.46 -4.60
N GLY A 279 -6.37 26.64 -4.33
CA GLY A 279 -7.12 27.80 -3.89
C GLY A 279 -6.69 28.30 -2.55
#